data_ad534e7654b8e2a7a9630668d6093f0a
#
_entry.id   ad534e7654b8e2a7a9630668d6093f0a
#
_cell.length_a   1.000
_cell.length_b   1.000
_cell.length_c   1.000
_cell.angle_alpha   90.00
_cell.angle_beta   90.00
_cell.angle_gamma   90.00
#
_symmetry.space_group_name_H-M   'P 1'
#
loop_
_entity.id
_entity.type
_entity.pdbx_description
1 polymer ?
#
loop_
_entity_poly.entity_id
_entity_poly.type
_entity_poly.pdbx_seq_one_letter_code
_entity_poly.pdbx_strand_id
1 'polypeptide(L)'
;MEAKNIKMMHLIVTIIKIIQVLLLLLIVGSIIGFIGGVIFRVSPDLVAFTFEESHLISYLNTKIFPALGALIILALIILVILELLKRVVSELAKGSFSPSLPALLKKLLIGEFIYAGMRVVIDLQPFDIEDELISILPSGGNYLELFICMVVTYVAYVAIKQLLKEA
;
A
#
# COMPACT_ATOMS: atom_id res chain seq x y z
N MET A 1 -32.10 5.66 -0.77
CA MET A 1 -30.79 6.28 -0.43
C MET A 1 -30.78 7.69 -1.02
N GLU A 2 -30.44 8.72 -0.23
CA GLU A 2 -30.48 10.10 -0.71
C GLU A 2 -29.46 10.35 -1.83
N ALA A 3 -29.82 11.15 -2.85
CA ALA A 3 -28.95 11.50 -3.97
C ALA A 3 -27.59 12.08 -3.54
N LYS A 4 -27.55 12.73 -2.38
CA LYS A 4 -26.33 13.26 -1.76
C LYS A 4 -25.34 12.14 -1.38
N ASN A 5 -25.82 11.01 -0.86
CA ASN A 5 -24.97 9.89 -0.43
C ASN A 5 -24.36 9.18 -1.65
N ILE A 6 -25.10 9.08 -2.76
CA ILE A 6 -24.60 8.49 -4.00
C ILE A 6 -23.47 9.36 -4.59
N LYS A 7 -23.64 10.70 -4.61
CA LYS A 7 -22.58 11.61 -5.07
C LYS A 7 -21.32 11.51 -4.23
N MET A 8 -21.46 11.40 -2.89
CA MET A 8 -20.33 11.24 -1.99
C MET A 8 -19.58 9.92 -2.26
N MET A 9 -20.28 8.81 -2.47
CA MET A 9 -19.65 7.52 -2.79
C MET A 9 -18.92 7.56 -4.14
N HIS A 10 -19.47 8.21 -5.15
CA HIS A 10 -18.77 8.42 -6.42
C HIS A 10 -17.50 9.26 -6.25
N LEU A 11 -17.52 10.28 -5.40
CA LEU A 11 -16.34 11.08 -5.08
C LEU A 11 -15.25 10.21 -4.42
N ILE A 12 -15.62 9.38 -3.44
CA ILE A 12 -14.68 8.46 -2.76
C ILE A 12 -14.05 7.50 -3.78
N VAL A 13 -14.85 6.90 -4.66
CA VAL A 13 -14.34 6.00 -5.71
C VAL A 13 -13.36 6.73 -6.65
N THR A 14 -13.64 8.00 -6.98
CA THR A 14 -12.75 8.81 -7.81
C THR A 14 -11.43 9.10 -7.12
N ILE A 15 -11.46 9.46 -5.84
CA ILE A 15 -10.26 9.68 -5.02
C ILE A 15 -9.41 8.39 -4.97
N ILE A 16 -10.04 7.23 -4.71
CA ILE A 16 -9.34 5.95 -4.70
C ILE A 16 -8.64 5.68 -6.03
N LYS A 17 -9.30 5.95 -7.16
CA LYS A 17 -8.69 5.78 -8.50
C LYS A 17 -7.47 6.69 -8.69
N ILE A 18 -7.53 7.93 -8.24
CA ILE A 18 -6.41 8.88 -8.33
C ILE A 18 -5.23 8.34 -7.52
N ILE A 19 -5.46 7.89 -6.28
CA ILE A 19 -4.43 7.31 -5.42
C ILE A 19 -3.83 6.06 -6.06
N GLN A 20 -4.65 5.19 -6.67
CA GLN A 20 -4.17 4.00 -7.38
C GLN A 20 -3.23 4.36 -8.55
N VAL A 21 -3.56 5.40 -9.32
CA VAL A 21 -2.69 5.88 -10.42
C VAL A 21 -1.35 6.40 -9.88
N LEU A 22 -1.38 7.19 -8.80
CA LEU A 22 -0.16 7.70 -8.18
C LEU A 22 0.73 6.56 -7.64
N LEU A 23 0.12 5.54 -7.02
CA LEU A 23 0.87 4.35 -6.55
C LEU A 23 1.46 3.55 -7.71
N LEU A 24 0.74 3.41 -8.82
CA LEU A 24 1.29 2.75 -10.02
C LEU A 24 2.49 3.51 -10.58
N LEU A 25 2.42 4.84 -10.65
CA LEU A 25 3.56 5.67 -11.06
C LEU A 25 4.76 5.50 -10.12
N LEU A 26 4.51 5.43 -8.82
CA LEU A 26 5.55 5.20 -7.81
C LEU A 26 6.19 3.81 -7.99
N ILE A 27 5.41 2.76 -8.23
CA ILE A 27 5.92 1.41 -8.51
C ILE A 27 6.78 1.41 -9.78
N VAL A 28 6.31 2.01 -10.87
CA VAL A 28 7.05 2.10 -12.12
C VAL A 28 8.36 2.87 -11.92
N GLY A 29 8.33 4.01 -11.22
CA GLY A 29 9.53 4.78 -10.88
C GLY A 29 10.52 3.96 -10.05
N SER A 30 10.04 3.20 -9.06
CA SER A 30 10.86 2.33 -8.22
C SER A 30 11.48 1.17 -9.01
N ILE A 31 10.76 0.58 -9.95
CA ILE A 31 11.29 -0.47 -10.85
C ILE A 31 12.37 0.11 -11.76
N ILE A 32 12.14 1.28 -12.34
CA ILE A 32 13.14 1.97 -13.18
C ILE A 32 14.39 2.27 -12.36
N GLY A 33 14.24 2.79 -11.13
CA GLY A 33 15.35 3.03 -10.21
C GLY A 33 16.11 1.76 -9.86
N PHE A 34 15.40 0.65 -9.62
CA PHE A 34 16.01 -0.64 -9.36
C PHE A 34 16.82 -1.15 -10.56
N ILE A 35 16.23 -1.11 -11.77
CA ILE A 35 16.91 -1.50 -13.02
C ILE A 35 18.13 -0.61 -13.26
N GLY A 36 18.01 0.70 -13.10
CA GLY A 36 19.11 1.65 -13.22
C GLY A 36 20.26 1.31 -12.27
N GLY A 37 19.94 1.00 -11.01
CA GLY A 37 20.93 0.58 -10.02
C GLY A 37 21.62 -0.74 -10.38
N VAL A 38 20.88 -1.71 -10.95
CA VAL A 38 21.47 -2.98 -11.43
C VAL A 38 22.40 -2.73 -12.61
N ILE A 39 22.00 -1.90 -13.59
CA ILE A 39 22.84 -1.54 -14.74
C ILE A 39 24.14 -0.87 -14.25
N PHE A 40 24.04 0.07 -13.32
CA PHE A 40 25.19 0.72 -12.71
C PHE A 40 26.16 -0.28 -12.06
N ARG A 41 25.62 -1.27 -11.37
CA ARG A 41 26.43 -2.34 -10.74
C ARG A 41 27.17 -3.22 -11.74
N VAL A 42 26.52 -3.53 -12.89
CA VAL A 42 27.07 -4.44 -13.91
C VAL A 42 28.05 -3.71 -14.83
N SER A 43 27.86 -2.42 -15.07
CA SER A 43 28.66 -1.61 -15.97
C SER A 43 28.96 -0.24 -15.36
N PRO A 44 29.86 -0.17 -14.35
CA PRO A 44 30.21 1.09 -13.68
C PRO A 44 30.82 2.12 -14.64
N ASP A 45 31.53 1.66 -15.67
CA ASP A 45 32.16 2.54 -16.69
C ASP A 45 31.16 3.39 -17.49
N LEU A 46 29.88 2.94 -17.57
CA LEU A 46 28.81 3.71 -18.20
C LEU A 46 28.40 4.95 -17.40
N VAL A 47 28.73 4.99 -16.11
CA VAL A 47 28.34 6.05 -15.17
C VAL A 47 29.58 6.70 -14.53
N ALA A 48 30.75 6.58 -15.17
CA ALA A 48 32.05 7.07 -14.68
C ALA A 48 32.07 8.60 -14.50
N PHE A 49 31.28 9.11 -13.55
CA PHE A 49 31.39 10.44 -12.99
C PHE A 49 31.65 10.37 -11.49
N THR A 50 32.93 10.43 -11.12
CA THR A 50 33.45 11.08 -9.88
C THR A 50 33.06 10.56 -8.50
N PHE A 51 32.62 9.31 -8.30
CA PHE A 51 32.48 8.75 -6.96
C PHE A 51 33.41 7.57 -6.72
N GLU A 52 33.94 7.44 -5.51
CA GLU A 52 34.69 6.24 -5.12
C GLU A 52 33.76 5.01 -5.23
N GLU A 53 34.00 4.23 -6.26
CA GLU A 53 33.16 3.14 -6.80
C GLU A 53 32.74 2.13 -5.72
N SER A 54 33.63 1.80 -4.79
CA SER A 54 33.39 0.82 -3.72
C SER A 54 32.32 1.25 -2.72
N HIS A 55 32.31 2.53 -2.34
CA HIS A 55 31.35 3.06 -1.39
C HIS A 55 29.94 3.14 -1.98
N LEU A 56 29.82 3.55 -3.25
CA LEU A 56 28.53 3.66 -3.91
C LEU A 56 27.89 2.30 -4.15
N ILE A 57 28.65 1.30 -4.57
CA ILE A 57 28.14 -0.08 -4.75
C ILE A 57 27.68 -0.68 -3.41
N SER A 58 28.42 -0.47 -2.33
CA SER A 58 28.03 -0.90 -1.00
C SER A 58 26.72 -0.24 -0.58
N TYR A 59 26.60 1.07 -0.76
CA TYR A 59 25.39 1.84 -0.44
C TYR A 59 24.15 1.39 -1.24
N LEU A 60 24.30 1.15 -2.54
CA LEU A 60 23.24 0.61 -3.39
C LEU A 60 22.76 -0.74 -2.88
N ASN A 61 23.67 -1.65 -2.55
CA ASN A 61 23.33 -3.00 -2.12
C ASN A 61 22.68 -3.06 -0.75
N THR A 62 23.19 -2.29 0.22
CA THR A 62 22.77 -2.39 1.62
C THR A 62 21.57 -1.53 1.95
N LYS A 63 21.38 -0.42 1.23
CA LYS A 63 20.34 0.55 1.57
C LYS A 63 19.30 0.72 0.46
N ILE A 64 19.70 1.04 -0.77
CA ILE A 64 18.76 1.43 -1.82
C ILE A 64 17.94 0.24 -2.35
N PHE A 65 18.56 -0.89 -2.66
CA PHE A 65 17.82 -2.03 -3.21
C PHE A 65 16.80 -2.63 -2.23
N PRO A 66 17.13 -2.86 -0.94
CA PRO A 66 16.13 -3.30 0.02
C PRO A 66 15.00 -2.29 0.20
N ALA A 67 15.30 -1.00 0.25
CA ALA A 67 14.30 0.06 0.39
C ALA A 67 13.33 0.11 -0.82
N LEU A 68 13.85 0.06 -2.05
CA LEU A 68 13.03 0.02 -3.26
C LEU A 68 12.18 -1.25 -3.31
N GLY A 69 12.75 -2.40 -2.92
CA GLY A 69 12.02 -3.66 -2.84
C GLY A 69 10.88 -3.60 -1.83
N ALA A 70 11.12 -3.09 -0.63
CA ALA A 70 10.11 -2.90 0.40
C ALA A 70 9.00 -1.95 -0.06
N LEU A 71 9.36 -0.84 -0.70
CA LEU A 71 8.42 0.15 -1.22
C LEU A 71 7.52 -0.44 -2.31
N ILE A 72 8.07 -1.23 -3.24
CA ILE A 72 7.29 -1.91 -4.28
C ILE A 72 6.29 -2.88 -3.63
N ILE A 73 6.73 -3.71 -2.68
CA ILE A 73 5.87 -4.68 -2.01
C ILE A 73 4.74 -3.98 -1.25
N LEU A 74 5.04 -2.96 -0.46
CA LEU A 74 4.03 -2.19 0.28
C LEU A 74 3.05 -1.52 -0.67
N ALA A 75 3.53 -0.90 -1.74
CA ALA A 75 2.67 -0.24 -2.73
C ALA A 75 1.73 -1.23 -3.43
N LEU A 76 2.19 -2.45 -3.75
CA LEU A 76 1.36 -3.51 -4.30
C LEU A 76 0.26 -3.95 -3.32
N ILE A 77 0.59 -4.13 -2.04
CA ILE A 77 -0.39 -4.49 -1.01
C ILE A 77 -1.44 -3.38 -0.88
N ILE A 78 -1.02 -2.11 -0.83
CA ILE A 78 -1.94 -0.96 -0.76
C ILE A 78 -2.84 -0.90 -2.00
N LEU A 79 -2.33 -1.19 -3.20
CA LEU A 79 -3.15 -1.25 -4.42
C LEU A 79 -4.26 -2.29 -4.31
N VAL A 80 -3.96 -3.48 -3.77
CA VAL A 80 -4.96 -4.53 -3.55
C VAL A 80 -6.01 -4.07 -2.53
N ILE A 81 -5.59 -3.47 -1.42
CA ILE A 81 -6.49 -2.92 -0.39
C ILE A 81 -7.41 -1.85 -0.99
N LEU A 82 -6.87 -0.91 -1.76
CA LEU A 82 -7.65 0.14 -2.42
C LEU A 82 -8.65 -0.42 -3.44
N GLU A 83 -8.27 -1.47 -4.19
CA GLU A 83 -9.20 -2.13 -5.11
C GLU A 83 -10.35 -2.82 -4.37
N LEU A 84 -10.06 -3.49 -3.24
CA LEU A 84 -11.08 -4.09 -2.39
C LEU A 84 -11.98 -3.02 -1.77
N LEU A 85 -11.42 -1.93 -1.26
CA LEU A 85 -12.16 -0.80 -0.70
C LEU A 85 -13.08 -0.16 -1.75
N LYS A 86 -12.57 0.05 -2.96
CA LYS A 86 -13.37 0.57 -4.10
C LYS A 86 -14.57 -0.33 -4.38
N ARG A 87 -14.39 -1.65 -4.37
CA ARG A 87 -15.48 -2.61 -4.56
C ARG A 87 -16.48 -2.56 -3.43
N VAL A 88 -16.04 -2.49 -2.18
CA VAL A 88 -16.92 -2.34 -1.01
C VAL A 88 -17.76 -1.07 -1.14
N VAL A 89 -17.15 0.09 -1.42
CA VAL A 89 -17.86 1.36 -1.60
C VAL A 89 -18.85 1.29 -2.77
N SER A 90 -18.46 0.65 -3.87
CA SER A 90 -19.36 0.49 -5.03
C SER A 90 -20.56 -0.42 -4.73
N GLU A 91 -20.39 -1.47 -3.93
CA GLU A 91 -21.51 -2.31 -3.49
C GLU A 91 -22.45 -1.54 -2.54
N LEU A 92 -21.90 -0.79 -1.60
CA LEU A 92 -22.70 0.06 -0.69
C LEU A 92 -23.48 1.14 -1.45
N ALA A 93 -22.92 1.66 -2.55
CA ALA A 93 -23.58 2.67 -3.40
C ALA A 93 -24.83 2.14 -4.10
N LYS A 94 -24.96 0.82 -4.31
CA LYS A 94 -26.15 0.20 -4.93
C LYS A 94 -27.38 0.21 -4.00
N GLY A 95 -27.20 0.55 -2.72
CA GLY A 95 -28.29 0.71 -1.76
C GLY A 95 -28.91 -0.60 -1.26
N SER A 96 -28.44 -1.75 -1.71
CA SER A 96 -28.82 -3.07 -1.21
C SER A 96 -27.60 -3.83 -0.72
N PHE A 97 -27.71 -4.47 0.43
CA PHE A 97 -26.61 -5.31 0.94
C PHE A 97 -26.50 -6.57 0.08
N SER A 98 -25.52 -6.58 -0.79
CA SER A 98 -25.21 -7.76 -1.60
C SER A 98 -24.66 -8.89 -0.72
N PRO A 99 -25.04 -10.18 -0.95
CA PRO A 99 -24.44 -11.34 -0.27
C PRO A 99 -22.91 -11.44 -0.43
N SER A 100 -22.35 -10.76 -1.44
CA SER A 100 -20.89 -10.70 -1.66
C SER A 100 -20.15 -9.74 -0.72
N LEU A 101 -20.86 -8.79 -0.10
CA LEU A 101 -20.25 -7.74 0.71
C LEU A 101 -19.48 -8.26 1.93
N PRO A 102 -19.99 -9.25 2.72
CA PRO A 102 -19.19 -9.84 3.81
C PRO A 102 -17.90 -10.50 3.32
N ALA A 103 -17.94 -11.15 2.15
CA ALA A 103 -16.75 -11.77 1.58
C ALA A 103 -15.70 -10.72 1.16
N LEU A 104 -16.13 -9.58 0.64
CA LEU A 104 -15.25 -8.45 0.31
C LEU A 104 -14.63 -7.84 1.56
N LEU A 105 -15.42 -7.60 2.62
CA LEU A 105 -14.94 -7.06 3.90
C LEU A 105 -13.94 -8.01 4.56
N LYS A 106 -14.19 -9.34 4.51
CA LYS A 106 -13.23 -10.33 5.01
C LYS A 106 -11.90 -10.27 4.25
N LYS A 107 -11.93 -10.14 2.92
CA LYS A 107 -10.72 -9.99 2.10
C LYS A 107 -9.99 -8.68 2.41
N LEU A 108 -10.72 -7.59 2.61
CA LEU A 108 -10.16 -6.30 3.01
C LEU A 108 -9.43 -6.42 4.35
N LEU A 109 -10.06 -7.02 5.37
CA LEU A 109 -9.47 -7.27 6.68
C LEU A 109 -8.17 -8.10 6.60
N ILE A 110 -8.16 -9.14 5.76
CA ILE A 110 -6.94 -9.94 5.52
C ILE A 110 -5.85 -9.08 4.89
N GLY A 111 -6.19 -8.23 3.92
CA GLY A 111 -5.25 -7.30 3.29
C GLY A 111 -4.65 -6.31 4.29
N GLU A 112 -5.48 -5.71 5.15
CA GLU A 112 -5.03 -4.82 6.22
C GLU A 112 -4.09 -5.54 7.21
N PHE A 113 -4.39 -6.78 7.56
CA PHE A 113 -3.55 -7.59 8.44
C PHE A 113 -2.20 -7.92 7.80
N ILE A 114 -2.17 -8.28 6.51
CA ILE A 114 -0.93 -8.51 5.76
C ILE A 114 -0.10 -7.23 5.70
N TYR A 115 -0.72 -6.09 5.42
CA TYR A 115 -0.05 -4.80 5.39
C TYR A 115 0.57 -4.45 6.75
N ALA A 116 -0.17 -4.62 7.84
CA ALA A 116 0.33 -4.39 9.19
C ALA A 116 1.52 -5.30 9.52
N GLY A 117 1.44 -6.59 9.18
CA GLY A 117 2.53 -7.54 9.38
C GLY A 117 3.79 -7.18 8.59
N MET A 118 3.64 -6.83 7.31
CA MET A 118 4.76 -6.37 6.48
C MET A 118 5.39 -5.09 7.02
N ARG A 119 4.58 -4.17 7.53
CA ARG A 119 5.05 -2.94 8.15
C ARG A 119 5.92 -3.24 9.38
N VAL A 120 5.45 -4.12 10.28
CA VAL A 120 6.24 -4.57 11.44
C VAL A 120 7.56 -5.20 11.01
N VAL A 121 7.55 -6.06 9.98
CA VAL A 121 8.77 -6.69 9.46
C VAL A 121 9.76 -5.64 8.94
N ILE A 122 9.30 -4.62 8.24
CA ILE A 122 10.15 -3.55 7.72
C ILE A 122 10.72 -2.70 8.87
N ASP A 123 9.91 -2.35 9.86
CA ASP A 123 10.35 -1.54 11.00
C ASP A 123 11.27 -2.29 11.96
N LEU A 124 11.22 -3.64 11.99
CA LEU A 124 12.13 -4.49 12.79
C LEU A 124 13.46 -4.78 12.09
N GLN A 125 13.57 -4.54 10.79
CA GLN A 125 14.83 -4.71 10.09
C GLN A 125 15.78 -3.59 10.53
N PRO A 126 17.04 -3.93 10.93
CA PRO A 126 18.07 -2.94 11.23
C PRO A 126 18.59 -2.33 9.92
N PHE A 127 17.69 -1.78 9.12
CA PHE A 127 18.11 -0.87 8.09
C PHE A 127 18.52 0.39 8.83
N ASP A 128 19.81 0.60 8.98
CA ASP A 128 20.43 1.86 9.42
C ASP A 128 20.14 2.95 8.35
N ILE A 129 18.85 3.27 8.23
CA ILE A 129 18.36 4.18 7.23
C ILE A 129 18.05 5.48 7.97
N GLU A 130 19.11 6.12 8.44
CA GLU A 130 19.08 7.51 8.89
C GLU A 130 18.87 8.50 7.73
N ASP A 131 18.69 8.02 6.51
CA ASP A 131 18.64 8.85 5.32
C ASP A 131 17.22 9.22 4.90
N GLU A 132 17.06 10.48 4.50
CA GLU A 132 15.83 11.18 4.09
C GLU A 132 14.92 10.44 3.10
N LEU A 133 15.43 9.43 2.39
CA LEU A 133 14.65 8.67 1.40
C LEU A 133 13.58 7.78 2.04
N ILE A 134 13.72 7.40 3.31
CA ILE A 134 12.73 6.60 4.04
C ILE A 134 11.80 7.48 4.87
N SER A 135 12.09 8.74 5.04
CA SER A 135 11.11 9.68 5.58
C SER A 135 9.86 9.79 4.68
N ILE A 136 9.94 9.32 3.42
CA ILE A 136 8.78 9.20 2.52
C ILE A 136 7.91 7.98 2.86
N LEU A 137 8.48 6.92 3.41
CA LEU A 137 7.69 5.89 4.07
C LEU A 137 7.28 6.48 5.43
N PRO A 138 5.97 6.54 5.75
CA PRO A 138 5.53 7.09 7.03
C PRO A 138 6.31 6.38 8.15
N SER A 139 7.37 7.06 8.60
CA SER A 139 8.25 6.59 9.65
C SER A 139 7.44 6.48 10.94
N GLY A 140 7.66 5.42 11.66
CA GLY A 140 7.31 5.30 13.06
C GLY A 140 5.83 5.51 13.34
N GLY A 141 5.03 4.50 13.08
CA GLY A 141 4.11 4.25 14.10
C GLY A 141 2.76 4.88 14.12
N ASN A 142 1.99 4.91 13.05
CA ASN A 142 0.56 4.91 13.28
C ASN A 142 -0.01 3.47 13.26
N TYR A 143 0.65 2.57 14.01
CA TYR A 143 0.07 1.24 14.29
C TYR A 143 -1.32 1.34 14.92
N LEU A 144 -1.58 2.41 15.69
CA LEU A 144 -2.89 2.69 16.24
C LEU A 144 -3.92 2.95 15.15
N GLU A 145 -3.58 3.73 14.11
CA GLU A 145 -4.47 3.98 12.98
C GLU A 145 -4.76 2.69 12.19
N LEU A 146 -3.74 1.87 11.94
CA LEU A 146 -3.90 0.56 11.31
C LEU A 146 -4.80 -0.35 12.14
N PHE A 147 -4.60 -0.38 13.45
CA PHE A 147 -5.44 -1.14 14.36
C PHE A 147 -6.89 -0.65 14.35
N ILE A 148 -7.11 0.65 14.39
CA ILE A 148 -8.45 1.25 14.28
C ILE A 148 -9.11 0.87 12.95
N CYS A 149 -8.42 0.96 11.83
CA CYS A 149 -8.94 0.53 10.52
C CYS A 149 -9.38 -0.94 10.54
N MET A 150 -8.54 -1.84 11.06
CA MET A 150 -8.88 -3.26 11.17
C MET A 150 -10.10 -3.50 12.06
N VAL A 151 -10.20 -2.80 13.21
CA VAL A 151 -11.35 -2.89 14.11
C VAL A 151 -12.63 -2.41 13.41
N VAL A 152 -12.59 -1.27 12.72
CA VAL A 152 -13.73 -0.73 11.97
C VAL A 152 -14.17 -1.70 10.86
N THR A 153 -13.22 -2.24 10.10
CA THR A 153 -13.51 -3.23 9.04
C THR A 153 -14.12 -4.51 9.62
N TYR A 154 -13.61 -4.97 10.77
CA TYR A 154 -14.14 -6.16 11.46
C TYR A 154 -15.56 -5.94 11.97
N VAL A 155 -15.82 -4.81 12.63
CA VAL A 155 -17.16 -4.45 13.12
C VAL A 155 -18.16 -4.35 11.96
N ALA A 156 -17.77 -3.69 10.86
CA ALA A 156 -18.59 -3.62 9.66
C ALA A 156 -18.88 -5.02 9.08
N TYR A 157 -17.87 -5.90 9.03
CA TYR A 157 -18.05 -7.29 8.60
C TYR A 157 -19.07 -8.04 9.44
N VAL A 158 -18.96 -7.97 10.78
CA VAL A 158 -19.86 -8.66 11.70
C VAL A 158 -21.28 -8.12 11.58
N ALA A 159 -21.46 -6.79 11.58
CA ALA A 159 -22.74 -6.13 11.49
C ALA A 159 -23.48 -6.50 10.19
N ILE A 160 -22.81 -6.41 9.03
CA ILE A 160 -23.43 -6.75 7.75
C ILE A 160 -23.75 -8.25 7.65
N LYS A 161 -22.89 -9.11 8.21
CA LYS A 161 -23.15 -10.55 8.25
C LYS A 161 -24.37 -10.90 9.10
N GLN A 162 -24.59 -10.18 10.20
CA GLN A 162 -25.79 -10.34 11.04
C GLN A 162 -27.05 -9.86 10.30
N LEU A 163 -27.02 -8.65 9.71
CA LEU A 163 -28.15 -8.10 8.97
C LEU A 163 -28.60 -9.01 7.81
N LEU A 164 -27.64 -9.65 7.12
CA LEU A 164 -27.95 -10.59 6.03
C LEU A 164 -28.47 -11.96 6.51
N LYS A 165 -28.36 -12.28 7.80
CA LYS A 165 -28.97 -13.49 8.36
C LYS A 165 -30.41 -13.28 8.81
N GLU A 166 -30.75 -12.03 9.13
CA GLU A 166 -32.08 -11.64 9.62
C GLU A 166 -33.04 -11.21 8.49
N ALA A 167 -32.50 -10.99 7.28
CA ALA A 167 -33.26 -10.65 6.06
C ALA A 167 -33.60 -11.89 5.25
#